data_104db49a3afbebfdcaafbd7f84966e5f
#
_entry.id   104db49a3afbebfdcaafbd7f84966e5f
#
_cell.length_a   1.000
_cell.length_b   1.000
_cell.length_c   1.000
_cell.angle_alpha   90.00
_cell.angle_beta   90.00
_cell.angle_gamma   90.00
#
_symmetry.space_group_name_H-M   'P 1'
#
loop_
_entity.id
_entity.type
_entity.pdbx_description
1 polymer ?
#
loop_
_entity_poly.entity_id
_entity_poly.type
_entity_poly.pdbx_seq_one_letter_code
_entity_poly.pdbx_strand_id
1 'polypeptide(L)'
;MIRRLAAALILALAPALGAAQPSAELVEAARKDGSVNVYTSNAAPTIQALVADFEKRYGVRVNLWRASSIKVLQRLAAEKKAGRWDFDAVSVSGLEIEALYREGLLQEIRSPLHEGMLEGTLPAHRGWAPQFINVFVQAYNTNVVAKQELPRRWSDLLEPKWKGKLGAEAASGEWYCTLLKHLSEKRASELFHGIVARNGLAVHPGNSVLANMVVSGELPFAISAYSHIVDEAKERGAPIDSITLEPAVGRANGIGVSRRPPHPSAARLFYDYNLGEAQPLMIKLHYLSPLKKLSPPERSAKMVFVDWAMEPSGVARCDSAYQALIKRGP
;
A
#
# COMPACT_ATOMS: atom_id res chain seq x y z
N MET A 1 10.60 56.27 -43.92
CA MET A 1 11.54 55.42 -43.15
C MET A 1 10.85 54.93 -41.90
N ILE A 2 10.33 53.70 -41.95
CA ILE A 2 9.61 53.07 -40.83
C ILE A 2 10.45 51.86 -40.38
N ARG A 3 11.09 51.97 -39.21
CA ARG A 3 11.86 50.88 -38.58
C ARG A 3 10.86 49.93 -37.92
N ARG A 4 10.80 48.67 -38.42
CA ARG A 4 10.11 47.57 -37.75
C ARG A 4 11.03 47.00 -36.68
N LEU A 5 10.65 47.13 -35.39
CA LEU A 5 11.21 46.38 -34.29
C LEU A 5 10.60 44.99 -34.26
N ALA A 6 11.42 43.96 -34.47
CA ALA A 6 11.04 42.59 -34.24
C ALA A 6 11.28 42.26 -32.76
N ALA A 7 10.21 42.04 -32.01
CA ALA A 7 10.28 41.53 -30.66
C ALA A 7 10.48 40.03 -30.71
N ALA A 8 11.64 39.53 -30.30
CA ALA A 8 11.92 38.14 -30.12
C ALA A 8 11.26 37.66 -28.81
N LEU A 9 10.23 36.80 -28.94
CA LEU A 9 9.56 36.17 -27.83
C LEU A 9 10.45 35.00 -27.35
N ILE A 10 11.20 35.17 -26.27
CA ILE A 10 11.95 34.15 -25.59
C ILE A 10 10.92 33.31 -24.80
N LEU A 11 10.56 32.16 -25.34
CA LEU A 11 9.78 31.16 -24.62
C LEU A 11 10.69 30.56 -23.54
N ALA A 12 10.53 31.01 -22.29
CA ALA A 12 11.16 30.38 -21.14
C ALA A 12 10.52 29.02 -20.93
N LEU A 13 11.23 27.95 -21.32
CA LEU A 13 10.89 26.59 -20.89
C LEU A 13 11.07 26.55 -19.37
N ALA A 14 9.95 26.58 -18.63
CA ALA A 14 9.98 26.26 -17.22
C ALA A 14 10.46 24.81 -17.06
N PRO A 15 11.45 24.51 -16.20
CA PRO A 15 11.82 23.12 -15.95
C PRO A 15 10.62 22.42 -15.34
N ALA A 16 10.06 21.46 -16.04
CA ALA A 16 9.12 20.51 -15.46
C ALA A 16 9.81 19.91 -14.23
N LEU A 17 9.17 19.99 -13.05
CA LEU A 17 9.62 19.34 -11.82
C LEU A 17 9.59 17.82 -12.05
N GLY A 18 10.62 17.29 -12.76
CA GLY A 18 10.74 15.90 -13.11
C GLY A 18 11.12 15.06 -11.90
N ALA A 19 10.36 14.03 -11.62
CA ALA A 19 10.95 12.83 -11.01
C ALA A 19 12.20 12.49 -11.82
N ALA A 20 13.34 12.17 -11.15
CA ALA A 20 14.57 11.83 -11.85
C ALA A 20 14.27 10.70 -12.84
N GLN A 21 14.35 11.01 -14.13
CA GLN A 21 14.15 10.01 -15.18
C GLN A 21 15.35 9.04 -15.18
N PRO A 22 15.11 7.75 -15.48
CA PRO A 22 16.21 6.81 -15.63
C PRO A 22 17.17 7.27 -16.73
N SER A 23 18.49 7.01 -16.56
CA SER A 23 19.46 7.39 -17.57
C SER A 23 19.24 6.61 -18.87
N ALA A 24 19.62 7.22 -20.00
CA ALA A 24 19.53 6.55 -21.30
C ALA A 24 20.33 5.24 -21.32
N GLU A 25 21.50 5.21 -20.66
CA GLU A 25 22.33 4.01 -20.55
C GLU A 25 21.62 2.88 -19.80
N LEU A 26 20.91 3.20 -18.71
CA LEU A 26 20.13 2.20 -17.97
C LEU A 26 18.99 1.64 -18.82
N VAL A 27 18.28 2.50 -19.56
CA VAL A 27 17.21 2.06 -20.45
C VAL A 27 17.72 1.15 -21.55
N GLU A 28 18.84 1.50 -22.20
CA GLU A 28 19.45 0.67 -23.25
C GLU A 28 19.99 -0.65 -22.71
N ALA A 29 20.58 -0.65 -21.51
CA ALA A 29 21.03 -1.87 -20.85
C ALA A 29 19.84 -2.79 -20.49
N ALA A 30 18.75 -2.23 -19.99
CA ALA A 30 17.54 -2.98 -19.68
C ALA A 30 16.86 -3.56 -20.95
N ARG A 31 16.90 -2.84 -22.07
CA ARG A 31 16.44 -3.38 -23.36
C ARG A 31 17.28 -4.55 -23.84
N LYS A 32 18.59 -4.54 -23.58
CA LYS A 32 19.48 -5.69 -23.87
C LYS A 32 19.17 -6.88 -22.98
N ASP A 33 18.80 -6.66 -21.71
CA ASP A 33 18.29 -7.72 -20.81
C ASP A 33 16.99 -8.33 -21.36
N GLY A 34 16.17 -7.54 -22.07
CA GLY A 34 14.97 -7.95 -22.81
C GLY A 34 13.74 -8.23 -21.96
N SER A 35 13.91 -8.65 -20.72
CA SER A 35 12.79 -8.91 -19.79
C SER A 35 13.17 -8.70 -18.34
N VAL A 36 12.13 -8.64 -17.46
CA VAL A 36 12.25 -8.63 -16.01
C VAL A 36 11.27 -9.61 -15.38
N ASN A 37 11.74 -10.45 -14.46
CA ASN A 37 10.93 -11.44 -13.73
C ASN A 37 10.44 -10.81 -12.43
N VAL A 38 9.14 -10.54 -12.33
CA VAL A 38 8.52 -9.84 -11.20
C VAL A 38 7.62 -10.77 -10.41
N TYR A 39 7.91 -10.92 -9.11
CA TYR A 39 7.03 -11.62 -8.17
C TYR A 39 6.27 -10.59 -7.34
N THR A 40 4.94 -10.73 -7.22
CA THR A 40 4.15 -9.69 -6.57
C THR A 40 2.88 -10.21 -5.89
N SER A 41 2.43 -9.42 -4.89
CA SER A 41 1.12 -9.57 -4.26
C SER A 41 0.15 -8.43 -4.62
N ASN A 42 0.55 -7.50 -5.47
CA ASN A 42 -0.31 -6.39 -5.88
C ASN A 42 -1.63 -6.92 -6.49
N ALA A 43 -2.71 -6.17 -6.33
CA ALA A 43 -3.99 -6.51 -6.96
C ALA A 43 -3.83 -6.67 -8.47
N ALA A 44 -4.54 -7.62 -9.07
CA ALA A 44 -4.37 -7.93 -10.49
C ALA A 44 -4.57 -6.71 -11.41
N PRO A 45 -5.61 -5.87 -11.25
CA PRO A 45 -5.77 -4.68 -12.08
C PRO A 45 -4.59 -3.70 -11.93
N THR A 46 -4.09 -3.52 -10.71
CA THR A 46 -2.98 -2.61 -10.40
C THR A 46 -1.70 -3.05 -11.10
N ILE A 47 -1.29 -4.32 -10.92
CA ILE A 47 -0.03 -4.78 -11.51
C ILE A 47 -0.13 -4.88 -13.04
N GLN A 48 -1.29 -5.21 -13.60
CA GLN A 48 -1.49 -5.22 -15.05
C GLN A 48 -1.35 -3.82 -15.64
N ALA A 49 -1.89 -2.78 -14.99
CA ALA A 49 -1.74 -1.39 -15.42
C ALA A 49 -0.27 -0.94 -15.35
N LEU A 50 0.45 -1.27 -14.28
CA LEU A 50 1.89 -0.97 -14.14
C LEU A 50 2.75 -1.68 -15.19
N VAL A 51 2.48 -2.95 -15.45
CA VAL A 51 3.18 -3.74 -16.47
C VAL A 51 2.96 -3.14 -17.86
N ALA A 52 1.71 -2.86 -18.22
CA ALA A 52 1.39 -2.30 -19.53
C ALA A 52 2.04 -0.93 -19.76
N ASP A 53 2.06 -0.05 -18.73
CA ASP A 53 2.73 1.25 -18.83
C ASP A 53 4.26 1.10 -18.91
N PHE A 54 4.87 0.21 -18.12
CA PHE A 54 6.31 -0.07 -18.15
C PHE A 54 6.77 -0.63 -19.49
N GLU A 55 6.10 -1.67 -20.00
CA GLU A 55 6.41 -2.28 -21.28
C GLU A 55 6.27 -1.30 -22.45
N LYS A 56 5.20 -0.47 -22.42
CA LYS A 56 4.98 0.58 -23.42
C LYS A 56 6.07 1.64 -23.42
N ARG A 57 6.57 2.03 -22.23
CA ARG A 57 7.60 3.09 -22.10
C ARG A 57 8.97 2.60 -22.53
N TYR A 58 9.33 1.41 -22.11
CA TYR A 58 10.71 0.97 -22.17
C TYR A 58 10.98 -0.15 -23.19
N GLY A 59 9.94 -0.86 -23.64
CA GLY A 59 10.12 -1.99 -24.55
C GLY A 59 10.75 -3.23 -23.88
N VAL A 60 10.72 -3.30 -22.54
CA VAL A 60 11.23 -4.42 -21.73
C VAL A 60 10.04 -5.23 -21.24
N ARG A 61 10.01 -6.54 -21.55
CA ARG A 61 8.89 -7.42 -21.17
C ARG A 61 8.90 -7.76 -19.69
N VAL A 62 7.72 -7.84 -19.06
CA VAL A 62 7.55 -8.25 -17.67
C VAL A 62 7.02 -9.67 -17.59
N ASN A 63 7.80 -10.61 -17.06
CA ASN A 63 7.37 -11.96 -16.73
C ASN A 63 6.82 -11.93 -15.30
N LEU A 64 5.48 -12.00 -15.18
CA LEU A 64 4.79 -11.78 -13.93
C LEU A 64 4.40 -13.09 -13.25
N TRP A 65 4.76 -13.24 -11.98
CA TRP A 65 4.19 -14.24 -11.09
C TRP A 65 3.50 -13.56 -9.89
N ARG A 66 2.20 -13.82 -9.69
CA ARG A 66 1.37 -13.19 -8.67
C ARG A 66 0.78 -14.21 -7.69
N ALA A 67 0.96 -13.94 -6.38
CA ALA A 67 0.36 -14.69 -5.30
C ALA A 67 0.16 -13.79 -4.06
N SER A 68 -0.36 -14.29 -2.95
CA SER A 68 -0.35 -13.55 -1.67
C SER A 68 1.08 -13.32 -1.20
N SER A 69 1.31 -12.25 -0.40
CA SER A 69 2.65 -11.90 0.12
C SER A 69 3.33 -13.08 0.83
N ILE A 70 2.57 -13.82 1.65
CA ILE A 70 3.07 -15.02 2.34
C ILE A 70 3.50 -16.11 1.34
N LYS A 71 2.73 -16.35 0.28
CA LYS A 71 3.10 -17.35 -0.76
C LYS A 71 4.31 -16.89 -1.57
N VAL A 72 4.46 -15.59 -1.82
CA VAL A 72 5.67 -15.03 -2.45
C VAL A 72 6.89 -15.27 -1.57
N LEU A 73 6.81 -14.94 -0.27
CA LEU A 73 7.87 -15.18 0.70
C LEU A 73 8.27 -16.67 0.75
N GLN A 74 7.28 -17.57 0.87
CA GLN A 74 7.52 -19.02 0.93
C GLN A 74 8.20 -19.54 -0.35
N ARG A 75 7.77 -19.09 -1.52
CA ARG A 75 8.37 -19.47 -2.79
C ARG A 75 9.81 -19.02 -2.91
N LEU A 76 10.09 -17.75 -2.60
CA LEU A 76 11.43 -17.19 -2.67
C LEU A 76 12.40 -17.85 -1.68
N ALA A 77 11.93 -18.18 -0.48
CA ALA A 77 12.71 -18.95 0.51
C ALA A 77 13.03 -20.37 -0.01
N ALA A 78 12.07 -21.04 -0.66
CA ALA A 78 12.28 -22.36 -1.25
C ALA A 78 13.23 -22.31 -2.45
N GLU A 79 13.10 -21.32 -3.34
CA GLU A 79 14.02 -21.10 -4.47
C GLU A 79 15.45 -20.87 -4.00
N LYS A 80 15.65 -19.97 -2.98
CA LYS A 80 16.96 -19.75 -2.36
C LYS A 80 17.56 -21.04 -1.81
N LYS A 81 16.77 -21.85 -1.07
CA LYS A 81 17.22 -23.13 -0.51
C LYS A 81 17.63 -24.11 -1.61
N ALA A 82 17.00 -24.06 -2.79
CA ALA A 82 17.34 -24.85 -3.96
C ALA A 82 18.49 -24.23 -4.81
N GLY A 83 19.10 -23.12 -4.36
CA GLY A 83 20.16 -22.44 -5.09
C GLY A 83 19.68 -21.65 -6.31
N ARG A 84 18.36 -21.47 -6.49
CA ARG A 84 17.77 -20.76 -7.62
C ARG A 84 17.50 -19.29 -7.29
N TRP A 85 17.66 -18.45 -8.29
CA TRP A 85 17.46 -17.00 -8.24
C TRP A 85 16.69 -16.57 -9.49
N ASP A 86 15.44 -17.01 -9.60
CA ASP A 86 14.64 -16.87 -10.83
C ASP A 86 13.90 -15.53 -10.90
N PHE A 87 13.96 -14.70 -9.86
CA PHE A 87 13.29 -13.39 -9.80
C PHE A 87 14.29 -12.23 -9.90
N ASP A 88 13.85 -11.15 -10.53
CA ASP A 88 14.57 -9.88 -10.64
C ASP A 88 14.10 -8.86 -9.62
N ALA A 89 12.79 -8.69 -9.52
CA ALA A 89 12.16 -7.76 -8.60
C ALA A 89 10.99 -8.42 -7.86
N VAL A 90 10.72 -7.95 -6.64
CA VAL A 90 9.61 -8.40 -5.83
C VAL A 90 8.85 -7.20 -5.26
N SER A 91 7.51 -7.28 -5.29
CA SER A 91 6.65 -6.27 -4.67
C SER A 91 5.57 -6.94 -3.83
N VAL A 92 5.69 -6.79 -2.50
CA VAL A 92 4.83 -7.41 -1.49
C VAL A 92 4.65 -6.47 -0.30
N SER A 93 3.81 -6.80 0.67
CA SER A 93 3.60 -5.96 1.84
C SER A 93 4.86 -5.81 2.71
N GLY A 94 4.91 -4.75 3.50
CA GLY A 94 6.10 -4.30 4.22
C GLY A 94 6.73 -5.34 5.15
N LEU A 95 5.92 -6.14 5.84
CA LEU A 95 6.42 -7.21 6.72
C LEU A 95 7.11 -8.32 5.93
N GLU A 96 6.51 -8.77 4.84
CA GLU A 96 7.08 -9.87 4.04
C GLU A 96 8.30 -9.42 3.23
N ILE A 97 8.32 -8.18 2.72
CA ILE A 97 9.51 -7.71 2.01
C ILE A 97 10.68 -7.48 2.95
N GLU A 98 10.42 -7.05 4.17
CA GLU A 98 11.43 -6.96 5.22
C GLU A 98 11.98 -8.34 5.58
N ALA A 99 11.13 -9.36 5.70
CA ALA A 99 11.56 -10.74 5.91
C ALA A 99 12.45 -11.23 4.76
N LEU A 100 12.10 -10.92 3.50
CA LEU A 100 12.95 -11.25 2.32
C LEU A 100 14.33 -10.57 2.39
N TYR A 101 14.40 -9.32 2.86
CA TYR A 101 15.67 -8.63 3.07
C TYR A 101 16.50 -9.31 4.16
N ARG A 102 15.91 -9.59 5.32
CA ARG A 102 16.59 -10.28 6.46
C ARG A 102 17.08 -11.67 6.04
N GLU A 103 16.36 -12.36 5.18
CA GLU A 103 16.79 -13.60 4.57
C GLU A 103 17.93 -13.43 3.53
N GLY A 104 18.39 -12.21 3.28
CA GLY A 104 19.46 -11.93 2.30
C GLY A 104 19.08 -12.17 0.87
N LEU A 105 17.79 -12.09 0.53
CA LEU A 105 17.28 -12.26 -0.85
C LEU A 105 17.32 -10.96 -1.65
N LEU A 106 17.37 -9.81 -0.98
CA LEU A 106 17.35 -8.49 -1.62
C LEU A 106 18.70 -7.79 -1.50
N GLN A 107 19.03 -6.98 -2.51
CA GLN A 107 20.20 -6.10 -2.47
C GLN A 107 19.82 -4.71 -1.97
N GLU A 108 20.77 -4.01 -1.38
CA GLU A 108 20.63 -2.61 -1.02
C GLU A 108 20.77 -1.73 -2.25
N ILE A 109 19.82 -0.80 -2.44
CA ILE A 109 19.81 0.13 -3.56
C ILE A 109 19.80 1.56 -3.02
N ARG A 110 20.73 2.37 -3.47
CA ARG A 110 20.69 3.82 -3.31
C ARG A 110 20.11 4.44 -4.58
N SER A 111 19.07 5.22 -4.43
CA SER A 111 18.41 5.93 -5.53
C SER A 111 18.08 7.37 -5.10
N PRO A 112 18.27 8.38 -5.97
CA PRO A 112 17.77 9.74 -5.70
C PRO A 112 16.26 9.78 -5.44
N LEU A 113 15.51 8.79 -5.94
CA LEU A 113 14.07 8.65 -5.72
C LEU A 113 13.69 8.33 -4.26
N HIS A 114 14.66 7.95 -3.42
CA HIS A 114 14.46 7.78 -1.98
C HIS A 114 14.33 9.12 -1.24
N GLU A 115 14.83 10.19 -1.84
CA GLU A 115 14.70 11.52 -1.27
C GLU A 115 13.25 11.99 -1.31
N GLY A 116 12.80 12.60 -0.23
CA GLY A 116 11.42 13.11 -0.13
C GLY A 116 10.34 12.06 0.10
N MET A 117 10.69 10.82 0.45
CA MET A 117 9.72 9.84 0.94
C MET A 117 9.15 10.24 2.31
N LEU A 118 7.94 9.78 2.61
CA LEU A 118 7.31 9.97 3.91
C LEU A 118 8.17 9.36 5.02
N GLU A 119 8.32 10.10 6.10
CA GLU A 119 9.10 9.67 7.25
C GLU A 119 8.58 8.34 7.82
N GLY A 120 9.48 7.45 8.23
CA GLY A 120 9.15 6.14 8.77
C GLY A 120 8.74 5.07 7.74
N THR A 121 8.67 5.42 6.44
CA THR A 121 8.26 4.44 5.41
C THR A 121 9.43 3.76 4.71
N LEU A 122 10.60 4.38 4.67
CA LEU A 122 11.78 3.89 3.97
C LEU A 122 12.80 3.32 4.96
N PRO A 123 13.18 2.01 4.86
CA PRO A 123 14.17 1.40 5.72
C PRO A 123 15.55 2.03 5.59
N ALA A 124 16.28 2.17 6.71
CA ALA A 124 17.64 2.71 6.70
C ALA A 124 18.61 1.87 5.84
N HIS A 125 18.43 0.55 5.82
CA HIS A 125 19.24 -0.39 5.04
C HIS A 125 19.03 -0.34 3.53
N ARG A 126 17.92 0.29 3.03
CA ARG A 126 17.66 0.42 1.58
C ARG A 126 17.57 -0.91 0.79
N GLY A 127 17.29 -2.03 1.46
CA GLY A 127 17.06 -3.33 0.81
C GLY A 127 15.74 -3.41 0.07
N TRP A 128 14.84 -2.49 0.36
CA TRP A 128 13.58 -2.25 -0.35
C TRP A 128 13.13 -0.80 -0.14
N ALA A 129 12.18 -0.33 -0.93
CA ALA A 129 11.55 0.97 -0.76
C ALA A 129 10.02 0.85 -0.85
N PRO A 130 9.25 1.76 -0.22
CA PRO A 130 7.81 1.78 -0.35
C PRO A 130 7.41 2.11 -1.79
N GLN A 131 6.58 1.25 -2.40
CA GLN A 131 6.00 1.44 -3.73
C GLN A 131 4.73 2.29 -3.64
N PHE A 132 3.88 1.98 -2.67
CA PHE A 132 2.66 2.71 -2.32
C PHE A 132 2.26 2.41 -0.88
N ILE A 133 1.28 3.16 -0.39
CA ILE A 133 0.75 2.99 0.96
C ILE A 133 -0.74 2.65 0.86
N ASN A 134 -1.12 1.53 1.47
CA ASN A 134 -2.51 1.21 1.77
C ASN A 134 -2.93 1.97 3.02
N VAL A 135 -3.99 2.77 2.91
CA VAL A 135 -4.54 3.50 4.05
C VAL A 135 -5.77 2.76 4.58
N PHE A 136 -5.74 2.43 5.86
CA PHE A 136 -6.92 1.88 6.53
C PHE A 136 -7.91 3.00 6.84
N VAL A 137 -9.15 2.79 6.43
CA VAL A 137 -10.28 3.72 6.63
C VAL A 137 -11.50 2.97 7.20
N GLN A 138 -12.47 3.72 7.70
CA GLN A 138 -13.76 3.20 8.08
C GLN A 138 -14.74 3.46 6.93
N ALA A 139 -15.17 2.38 6.26
CA ALA A 139 -16.11 2.46 5.15
C ALA A 139 -17.56 2.34 5.62
N TYR A 140 -18.48 3.03 4.97
CA TYR A 140 -19.89 2.95 5.29
C TYR A 140 -20.76 2.98 4.04
N ASN A 141 -21.94 2.35 4.11
CA ASN A 141 -22.94 2.43 3.06
C ASN A 141 -23.72 3.76 3.18
N THR A 142 -23.68 4.59 2.14
CA THR A 142 -24.29 5.93 2.14
C THR A 142 -25.82 5.93 2.10
N ASN A 143 -26.46 4.80 1.74
CA ASN A 143 -27.90 4.63 1.76
C ASN A 143 -28.42 4.15 3.13
N VAL A 144 -27.53 3.58 3.97
CA VAL A 144 -27.89 2.95 5.25
C VAL A 144 -27.46 3.79 6.44
N VAL A 145 -26.31 4.45 6.35
CA VAL A 145 -25.73 5.27 7.42
C VAL A 145 -25.68 6.72 6.98
N ALA A 146 -26.46 7.58 7.66
CA ALA A 146 -26.49 9.00 7.38
C ALA A 146 -25.21 9.69 7.88
N LYS A 147 -24.73 10.73 7.17
CA LYS A 147 -23.49 11.45 7.51
C LYS A 147 -23.44 11.98 8.94
N GLN A 148 -24.56 12.43 9.47
CA GLN A 148 -24.70 12.94 10.85
C GLN A 148 -24.59 11.86 11.91
N GLU A 149 -24.75 10.58 11.55
CA GLU A 149 -24.67 9.44 12.46
C GLU A 149 -23.25 8.88 12.56
N LEU A 150 -22.34 9.31 11.66
CA LEU A 150 -20.98 8.81 11.59
C LEU A 150 -20.20 9.04 12.89
N PRO A 151 -19.39 8.07 13.34
CA PRO A 151 -18.54 8.23 14.50
C PRO A 151 -17.45 9.27 14.23
N ARG A 152 -17.09 10.06 15.23
CA ARG A 152 -15.99 11.03 15.17
C ARG A 152 -14.73 10.50 15.85
N ARG A 153 -14.85 9.50 16.67
CA ARG A 153 -13.79 8.83 17.43
C ARG A 153 -14.15 7.36 17.67
N TRP A 154 -13.16 6.54 17.93
CA TRP A 154 -13.34 5.11 18.16
C TRP A 154 -14.36 4.78 19.28
N SER A 155 -14.40 5.59 20.34
CA SER A 155 -15.35 5.39 21.45
C SER A 155 -16.82 5.55 21.06
N ASP A 156 -17.13 6.26 19.98
CA ASP A 156 -18.50 6.44 19.51
C ASP A 156 -19.09 5.13 18.94
N LEU A 157 -18.21 4.17 18.59
CA LEU A 157 -18.62 2.82 18.20
C LEU A 157 -19.13 1.96 19.38
N LEU A 158 -19.06 2.44 20.63
CA LEU A 158 -19.70 1.81 21.78
C LEU A 158 -21.22 2.09 21.86
N GLU A 159 -21.72 3.05 21.08
CA GLU A 159 -23.14 3.40 21.08
C GLU A 159 -24.01 2.23 20.57
N PRO A 160 -25.19 1.97 21.20
CA PRO A 160 -26.06 0.85 20.82
C PRO A 160 -26.56 0.87 19.37
N LYS A 161 -26.57 2.05 18.72
CA LYS A 161 -26.96 2.18 17.30
C LYS A 161 -26.10 1.35 16.33
N TRP A 162 -24.88 0.96 16.77
CA TRP A 162 -23.95 0.15 15.99
C TRP A 162 -24.13 -1.36 16.15
N LYS A 163 -25.05 -1.80 17.00
CA LYS A 163 -25.29 -3.23 17.27
C LYS A 163 -25.65 -3.98 15.97
N GLY A 164 -24.85 -5.01 15.65
CA GLY A 164 -25.01 -5.83 14.44
C GLY A 164 -24.63 -5.13 13.13
N LYS A 165 -24.02 -3.94 13.19
CA LYS A 165 -23.69 -3.13 11.98
C LYS A 165 -22.21 -3.06 11.67
N LEU A 166 -21.34 -3.56 12.54
CA LEU A 166 -19.89 -3.43 12.42
C LEU A 166 -19.25 -4.66 11.74
N GLY A 167 -18.29 -4.42 10.88
CA GLY A 167 -17.48 -5.47 10.29
C GLY A 167 -16.02 -5.12 10.17
N ALA A 168 -15.18 -6.16 10.05
CA ALA A 168 -13.73 -6.04 9.89
C ALA A 168 -13.16 -7.12 8.96
N GLU A 169 -11.99 -6.86 8.42
CA GLU A 169 -11.21 -7.83 7.66
C GLU A 169 -10.50 -8.79 8.63
N ALA A 170 -10.49 -10.10 8.29
CA ALA A 170 -10.06 -11.17 9.18
C ALA A 170 -8.55 -11.17 9.51
N ALA A 171 -7.71 -10.61 8.65
CA ALA A 171 -6.25 -10.60 8.76
C ALA A 171 -5.68 -9.18 9.01
N SER A 172 -6.32 -8.40 9.89
CA SER A 172 -5.93 -7.02 10.21
C SER A 172 -5.15 -6.90 11.54
N GLY A 173 -4.40 -7.93 11.95
CA GLY A 173 -3.65 -7.94 13.21
C GLY A 173 -2.63 -6.82 13.32
N GLU A 174 -1.88 -6.55 12.26
CA GLU A 174 -0.91 -5.46 12.19
C GLU A 174 -1.53 -4.06 12.35
N TRP A 175 -2.70 -3.83 11.74
CA TRP A 175 -3.49 -2.61 11.91
C TRP A 175 -3.93 -2.44 13.36
N TYR A 176 -4.48 -3.50 13.95
CA TYR A 176 -4.95 -3.49 15.32
C TYR A 176 -3.82 -3.17 16.31
N CYS A 177 -2.68 -3.86 16.22
CA CYS A 177 -1.52 -3.58 17.05
C CYS A 177 -0.99 -2.14 16.87
N THR A 178 -1.01 -1.62 15.64
CA THR A 178 -0.60 -0.23 15.37
C THR A 178 -1.52 0.74 16.10
N LEU A 179 -2.84 0.52 16.08
CA LEU A 179 -3.79 1.32 16.85
C LEU A 179 -3.55 1.21 18.35
N LEU A 180 -3.36 -0.01 18.89
CA LEU A 180 -3.08 -0.22 20.30
C LEU A 180 -1.85 0.58 20.75
N LYS A 181 -0.76 0.50 19.99
CA LYS A 181 0.51 1.20 20.29
C LYS A 181 0.32 2.73 20.36
N HIS A 182 -0.50 3.30 19.47
CA HIS A 182 -0.66 4.76 19.36
C HIS A 182 -1.81 5.34 20.19
N LEU A 183 -2.79 4.52 20.62
CA LEU A 183 -3.94 4.94 21.43
C LEU A 183 -3.79 4.63 22.93
N SER A 184 -2.61 4.22 23.40
CA SER A 184 -2.40 3.62 24.74
C SER A 184 -2.95 2.19 24.81
N GLU A 185 -2.08 1.20 24.77
CA GLU A 185 -2.36 -0.23 24.55
C GLU A 185 -3.51 -0.77 25.43
N LYS A 186 -3.45 -0.54 26.74
CA LYS A 186 -4.47 -1.02 27.67
C LYS A 186 -5.84 -0.42 27.37
N ARG A 187 -5.92 0.92 27.26
CA ARG A 187 -7.18 1.62 27.00
C ARG A 187 -7.79 1.28 25.65
N ALA A 188 -6.95 1.18 24.62
CA ALA A 188 -7.39 0.81 23.28
C ALA A 188 -7.89 -0.63 23.23
N SER A 189 -7.17 -1.57 23.88
CA SER A 189 -7.63 -2.96 23.99
C SER A 189 -8.99 -3.05 24.69
N GLU A 190 -9.14 -2.40 25.85
CA GLU A 190 -10.42 -2.34 26.58
C GLU A 190 -11.54 -1.75 25.71
N LEU A 191 -11.25 -0.69 24.95
CA LEU A 191 -12.20 -0.04 24.06
C LEU A 191 -12.68 -0.98 22.96
N PHE A 192 -11.76 -1.60 22.23
CA PHE A 192 -12.11 -2.52 21.12
C PHE A 192 -12.84 -3.76 21.63
N HIS A 193 -12.42 -4.34 22.74
CA HIS A 193 -13.16 -5.43 23.39
C HIS A 193 -14.57 -4.99 23.83
N GLY A 194 -14.73 -3.77 24.34
CA GLY A 194 -16.01 -3.19 24.69
C GLY A 194 -16.92 -2.99 23.47
N ILE A 195 -16.37 -2.53 22.33
CA ILE A 195 -17.12 -2.39 21.07
C ILE A 195 -17.64 -3.75 20.61
N VAL A 196 -16.76 -4.77 20.55
CA VAL A 196 -17.12 -6.12 20.09
C VAL A 196 -18.15 -6.75 21.05
N ALA A 197 -17.95 -6.64 22.36
CA ALA A 197 -18.86 -7.23 23.35
C ALA A 197 -20.28 -6.61 23.32
N ARG A 198 -20.37 -5.30 23.04
CA ARG A 198 -21.67 -4.58 23.03
C ARG A 198 -22.40 -4.69 21.70
N ASN A 199 -21.66 -4.56 20.59
CA ASN A 199 -22.26 -4.34 19.28
C ASN A 199 -22.02 -5.48 18.30
N GLY A 200 -21.14 -6.43 18.64
CA GLY A 200 -20.71 -7.48 17.73
C GLY A 200 -19.72 -6.96 16.68
N LEU A 201 -19.09 -7.87 15.97
CA LEU A 201 -18.21 -7.58 14.86
C LEU A 201 -18.28 -8.74 13.85
N ALA A 202 -18.86 -8.51 12.68
CA ALA A 202 -18.83 -9.46 11.58
C ALA A 202 -17.42 -9.48 10.95
N VAL A 203 -16.84 -10.67 10.76
CA VAL A 203 -15.46 -10.81 10.27
C VAL A 203 -15.45 -11.54 8.95
N HIS A 204 -14.82 -10.95 7.95
CA HIS A 204 -14.79 -11.48 6.59
C HIS A 204 -13.36 -11.50 6.04
N PRO A 205 -12.95 -12.59 5.35
CA PRO A 205 -11.65 -12.65 4.71
C PRO A 205 -11.62 -11.85 3.42
N GLY A 206 -10.68 -10.91 3.32
CA GLY A 206 -10.42 -10.13 2.12
C GLY A 206 -11.11 -8.76 2.08
N ASN A 207 -10.29 -7.72 1.87
CA ASN A 207 -10.75 -6.34 1.85
C ASN A 207 -11.78 -6.05 0.75
N SER A 208 -11.66 -6.70 -0.42
CA SER A 208 -12.64 -6.54 -1.51
C SER A 208 -14.01 -7.15 -1.14
N VAL A 209 -14.02 -8.28 -0.42
CA VAL A 209 -15.25 -8.89 0.09
C VAL A 209 -15.92 -7.96 1.08
N LEU A 210 -15.15 -7.46 2.06
CA LEU A 210 -15.63 -6.52 3.06
C LEU A 210 -16.25 -5.26 2.42
N ALA A 211 -15.58 -4.66 1.43
CA ALA A 211 -16.09 -3.50 0.72
C ALA A 211 -17.38 -3.80 -0.07
N ASN A 212 -17.46 -4.96 -0.73
CA ASN A 212 -18.67 -5.37 -1.44
C ASN A 212 -19.88 -5.57 -0.50
N MET A 213 -19.66 -6.08 0.72
CA MET A 213 -20.71 -6.19 1.72
C MET A 213 -21.18 -4.81 2.22
N VAL A 214 -20.26 -3.82 2.28
CA VAL A 214 -20.64 -2.44 2.54
C VAL A 214 -21.45 -1.87 1.38
N VAL A 215 -21.05 -2.09 0.14
CA VAL A 215 -21.78 -1.64 -1.06
C VAL A 215 -23.19 -2.23 -1.12
N SER A 216 -23.35 -3.53 -0.82
CA SER A 216 -24.67 -4.19 -0.82
C SER A 216 -25.59 -3.74 0.34
N GLY A 217 -25.04 -3.11 1.38
CA GLY A 217 -25.77 -2.75 2.60
C GLY A 217 -25.93 -3.90 3.59
N GLU A 218 -25.43 -5.09 3.29
CA GLU A 218 -25.39 -6.23 4.21
C GLU A 218 -24.58 -5.89 5.46
N LEU A 219 -23.50 -5.13 5.28
CA LEU A 219 -22.67 -4.58 6.33
C LEU A 219 -22.72 -3.05 6.30
N PRO A 220 -23.44 -2.38 7.20
CA PRO A 220 -23.55 -0.91 7.19
C PRO A 220 -22.23 -0.16 7.37
N PHE A 221 -21.28 -0.70 8.18
CA PHE A 221 -20.05 -0.02 8.56
C PHE A 221 -18.87 -0.99 8.74
N ALA A 222 -17.80 -0.80 8.01
CA ALA A 222 -16.57 -1.56 8.13
C ALA A 222 -15.47 -0.74 8.82
N ILE A 223 -14.81 -1.31 9.84
CA ILE A 223 -13.82 -0.59 10.67
C ILE A 223 -12.38 -0.67 10.12
N SER A 224 -12.09 -1.56 9.17
CA SER A 224 -10.72 -1.80 8.66
C SER A 224 -10.68 -2.02 7.14
N ALA A 225 -11.36 -1.16 6.36
CA ALA A 225 -11.31 -1.20 4.90
C ALA A 225 -10.07 -0.47 4.35
N TYR A 226 -9.70 -0.73 3.10
CA TYR A 226 -8.69 0.05 2.39
C TYR A 226 -9.30 1.18 1.58
N SER A 227 -8.72 2.39 1.70
CA SER A 227 -9.20 3.59 1.03
C SER A 227 -9.31 3.42 -0.49
N HIS A 228 -8.30 2.85 -1.15
CA HIS A 228 -8.29 2.68 -2.61
C HIS A 228 -9.45 1.82 -3.11
N ILE A 229 -9.86 0.80 -2.35
CA ILE A 229 -11.02 -0.05 -2.73
C ILE A 229 -12.32 0.72 -2.59
N VAL A 230 -12.44 1.52 -1.52
CA VAL A 230 -13.62 2.38 -1.29
C VAL A 230 -13.70 3.47 -2.35
N ASP A 231 -12.60 4.16 -2.61
CA ASP A 231 -12.53 5.25 -3.59
C ASP A 231 -12.84 4.74 -5.01
N GLU A 232 -12.30 3.57 -5.41
CA GLU A 232 -12.60 2.92 -6.68
C GLU A 232 -14.08 2.54 -6.81
N ALA A 233 -14.69 1.99 -5.76
CA ALA A 233 -16.10 1.63 -5.76
C ALA A 233 -16.99 2.88 -5.83
N LYS A 234 -16.64 3.94 -5.08
CA LYS A 234 -17.33 5.23 -5.09
C LYS A 234 -17.28 5.90 -6.47
N GLU A 235 -16.12 5.87 -7.14
CA GLU A 235 -15.95 6.42 -8.49
C GLU A 235 -16.85 5.71 -9.51
N ARG A 236 -17.10 4.41 -9.32
CA ARG A 236 -18.06 3.63 -10.12
C ARG A 236 -19.53 3.86 -9.73
N GLY A 237 -19.81 4.79 -8.83
CA GLY A 237 -21.17 5.15 -8.40
C GLY A 237 -21.77 4.21 -7.34
N ALA A 238 -20.98 3.35 -6.70
CA ALA A 238 -21.47 2.50 -5.63
C ALA A 238 -21.84 3.33 -4.38
N PRO A 239 -22.85 2.93 -3.58
CA PRO A 239 -23.29 3.64 -2.38
C PRO A 239 -22.35 3.40 -1.20
N ILE A 240 -21.08 3.77 -1.34
CA ILE A 240 -20.04 3.62 -0.35
C ILE A 240 -19.24 4.91 -0.22
N ASP A 241 -18.85 5.25 1.01
CA ASP A 241 -17.90 6.33 1.28
C ASP A 241 -17.05 5.94 2.52
N SER A 242 -16.06 6.75 2.87
CA SER A 242 -15.23 6.48 4.04
C SER A 242 -15.00 7.70 4.90
N ILE A 243 -14.69 7.44 6.16
CA ILE A 243 -14.11 8.38 7.11
C ILE A 243 -12.78 7.83 7.64
N THR A 244 -12.02 8.68 8.30
CA THR A 244 -10.80 8.28 8.99
C THR A 244 -10.93 8.62 10.47
N LEU A 245 -10.98 7.61 11.34
CA LEU A 245 -10.84 7.78 12.77
C LEU A 245 -9.37 7.83 13.15
N GLU A 246 -8.98 8.83 13.94
CA GLU A 246 -7.57 9.04 14.31
C GLU A 246 -7.08 8.02 15.35
N PRO A 247 -5.81 7.59 15.23
CA PRO A 247 -4.89 7.91 14.14
C PRO A 247 -5.21 7.13 12.85
N ALA A 248 -4.96 7.76 11.69
CA ALA A 248 -4.96 7.03 10.43
C ALA A 248 -3.82 6.03 10.39
N VAL A 249 -4.08 4.80 9.94
CA VAL A 249 -3.05 3.77 9.82
C VAL A 249 -2.70 3.54 8.37
N GLY A 250 -1.40 3.65 8.04
CA GLY A 250 -0.83 3.34 6.74
C GLY A 250 -0.01 2.06 6.77
N ARG A 251 -0.14 1.23 5.73
CA ARG A 251 0.68 0.05 5.52
C ARG A 251 1.44 0.20 4.20
N ALA A 252 2.77 0.28 4.28
CA ALA A 252 3.60 0.29 3.09
C ALA A 252 3.52 -1.06 2.36
N ASN A 253 3.42 -1.00 1.04
CA ASN A 253 3.77 -2.10 0.15
C ASN A 253 5.13 -1.78 -0.44
N GLY A 254 6.08 -2.71 -0.30
CA GLY A 254 7.46 -2.47 -0.70
C GLY A 254 7.77 -3.05 -2.07
N ILE A 255 8.80 -2.49 -2.70
CA ILE A 255 9.47 -3.05 -3.87
C ILE A 255 10.95 -3.22 -3.58
N GLY A 256 11.51 -4.37 -3.95
CA GLY A 256 12.93 -4.70 -3.80
C GLY A 256 13.48 -5.42 -5.02
N VAL A 257 14.79 -5.40 -5.18
CA VAL A 257 15.52 -6.09 -6.26
C VAL A 257 16.26 -7.29 -5.70
N SER A 258 16.23 -8.38 -6.42
CA SER A 258 16.96 -9.61 -6.11
C SER A 258 18.44 -9.32 -5.85
N ARG A 259 19.04 -10.02 -4.88
CA ARG A 259 20.50 -9.95 -4.67
C ARG A 259 21.30 -10.49 -5.84
N ARG A 260 20.70 -11.36 -6.65
CA ARG A 260 21.30 -11.97 -7.83
C ARG A 260 20.27 -11.97 -8.98
N PRO A 261 19.91 -10.79 -9.50
CA PRO A 261 18.87 -10.72 -10.52
C PRO A 261 19.40 -11.33 -11.84
N PRO A 262 18.61 -12.20 -12.50
CA PRO A 262 18.94 -12.66 -13.86
C PRO A 262 19.11 -11.53 -14.87
N HIS A 263 18.33 -10.44 -14.73
CA HIS A 263 18.28 -9.29 -15.63
C HIS A 263 18.55 -7.99 -14.84
N PRO A 264 19.83 -7.68 -14.50
CA PRO A 264 20.14 -6.64 -13.50
C PRO A 264 19.74 -5.23 -13.90
N SER A 265 19.87 -4.87 -15.18
CA SER A 265 19.51 -3.53 -15.66
C SER A 265 18.00 -3.36 -15.75
N ALA A 266 17.28 -4.38 -16.21
CA ALA A 266 15.82 -4.40 -16.26
C ALA A 266 15.20 -4.39 -14.84
N ALA A 267 15.80 -5.12 -13.89
CA ALA A 267 15.42 -5.11 -12.49
C ALA A 267 15.54 -3.71 -11.86
N ARG A 268 16.68 -3.04 -12.09
CA ARG A 268 16.92 -1.68 -11.62
C ARG A 268 15.96 -0.68 -12.26
N LEU A 269 15.76 -0.77 -13.56
CA LEU A 269 14.83 0.09 -14.28
C LEU A 269 13.39 -0.08 -13.77
N PHE A 270 12.95 -1.32 -13.56
CA PHE A 270 11.62 -1.60 -13.00
C PHE A 270 11.45 -1.06 -11.58
N TYR A 271 12.48 -1.16 -10.75
CA TYR A 271 12.50 -0.58 -9.41
C TYR A 271 12.36 0.94 -9.46
N ASP A 272 13.22 1.65 -10.21
CA ASP A 272 13.21 3.10 -10.30
C ASP A 272 11.90 3.62 -10.93
N TYR A 273 11.36 2.94 -11.96
CA TYR A 273 10.05 3.23 -12.53
C TYR A 273 8.95 3.24 -11.48
N ASN A 274 8.89 2.22 -10.63
CA ASN A 274 7.86 2.10 -9.61
C ASN A 274 7.95 3.22 -8.55
N LEU A 275 9.14 3.70 -8.23
CA LEU A 275 9.34 4.79 -7.27
C LEU A 275 9.13 6.18 -7.87
N GLY A 276 9.21 6.31 -9.17
CA GLY A 276 9.14 7.59 -9.90
C GLY A 276 7.94 7.71 -10.82
N GLU A 277 8.11 7.26 -12.06
CA GLU A 277 7.16 7.51 -13.16
C GLU A 277 5.84 6.77 -13.03
N ALA A 278 5.79 5.67 -12.26
CA ALA A 278 4.56 4.96 -11.94
C ALA A 278 3.69 5.68 -10.90
N GLN A 279 4.22 6.64 -10.14
CA GLN A 279 3.48 7.25 -9.03
C GLN A 279 2.20 8.00 -9.44
N PRO A 280 2.17 8.76 -10.55
CA PRO A 280 0.90 9.32 -11.04
C PRO A 280 -0.15 8.26 -11.38
N LEU A 281 0.26 7.11 -11.93
CA LEU A 281 -0.64 5.99 -12.19
C LEU A 281 -1.16 5.37 -10.88
N MET A 282 -0.29 5.20 -9.87
CA MET A 282 -0.69 4.69 -8.57
C MET A 282 -1.71 5.62 -7.87
N ILE A 283 -1.53 6.93 -7.97
CA ILE A 283 -2.49 7.93 -7.45
C ILE A 283 -3.82 7.82 -8.19
N LYS A 284 -3.80 7.67 -9.52
CA LYS A 284 -5.01 7.44 -10.32
C LYS A 284 -5.74 6.15 -9.93
N LEU A 285 -5.02 5.16 -9.43
CA LEU A 285 -5.57 3.93 -8.87
C LEU A 285 -5.89 4.05 -7.36
N HIS A 286 -6.02 5.27 -6.85
CA HIS A 286 -6.40 5.65 -5.48
C HIS A 286 -5.42 5.22 -4.36
N TYR A 287 -4.20 4.80 -4.70
CA TYR A 287 -3.18 4.53 -3.69
C TYR A 287 -2.53 5.83 -3.20
N LEU A 288 -2.12 5.84 -1.93
CA LEU A 288 -1.32 6.94 -1.41
C LEU A 288 0.14 6.76 -1.84
N SER A 289 0.69 7.81 -2.46
CA SER A 289 2.11 7.83 -2.83
C SER A 289 3.00 7.88 -1.58
N PRO A 290 4.13 7.18 -1.55
CA PRO A 290 5.12 7.35 -0.48
C PRO A 290 5.91 8.67 -0.59
N LEU A 291 5.79 9.40 -1.71
CA LEU A 291 6.50 10.67 -1.92
C LEU A 291 5.72 11.83 -1.29
N LYS A 292 6.37 12.59 -0.38
CA LYS A 292 5.78 13.77 0.30
C LYS A 292 5.12 14.74 -0.67
N LYS A 293 5.81 15.05 -1.80
CA LYS A 293 5.33 16.00 -2.81
C LYS A 293 4.05 15.58 -3.53
N LEU A 294 3.72 14.28 -3.49
CA LEU A 294 2.55 13.68 -4.14
C LEU A 294 1.49 13.22 -3.14
N SER A 295 1.78 13.31 -1.83
CA SER A 295 0.86 12.91 -0.76
C SER A 295 0.19 14.15 -0.18
N PRO A 296 -1.15 14.26 -0.24
CA PRO A 296 -1.87 15.37 0.36
C PRO A 296 -1.59 15.45 1.87
N PRO A 297 -1.21 16.64 2.40
CA PRO A 297 -0.88 16.81 3.81
C PRO A 297 -2.01 16.35 4.75
N GLU A 298 -3.25 16.58 4.38
CA GLU A 298 -4.44 16.17 5.13
C GLU A 298 -4.58 14.65 5.27
N ARG A 299 -4.01 13.87 4.34
CA ARG A 299 -4.00 12.40 4.38
C ARG A 299 -2.77 11.83 5.09
N SER A 300 -1.65 12.57 5.11
CA SER A 300 -0.36 12.05 5.58
C SER A 300 0.09 12.61 6.94
N ALA A 301 -0.32 13.81 7.34
CA ALA A 301 0.24 14.53 8.49
C ALA A 301 -0.02 13.86 9.85
N LYS A 302 -1.11 13.11 9.99
CA LYS A 302 -1.49 12.40 11.24
C LYS A 302 -1.50 10.88 11.07
N MET A 303 -0.82 10.39 10.03
CA MET A 303 -0.77 8.96 9.75
C MET A 303 0.33 8.30 10.58
N VAL A 304 -0.01 7.16 11.16
CA VAL A 304 0.94 6.24 11.78
C VAL A 304 1.12 5.04 10.86
N PHE A 305 2.33 4.50 10.80
CA PHE A 305 2.62 3.39 9.90
C PHE A 305 2.72 2.08 10.68
N VAL A 306 2.25 1.01 10.04
CA VAL A 306 2.53 -0.35 10.48
C VAL A 306 4.05 -0.51 10.58
N ASP A 307 4.50 -1.04 11.71
CA ASP A 307 5.92 -1.29 11.97
C ASP A 307 6.40 -2.46 11.11
N TRP A 308 6.95 -2.14 9.95
CA TRP A 308 7.51 -3.13 9.02
C TRP A 308 8.74 -3.86 9.58
N ALA A 309 9.43 -3.27 10.58
CA ALA A 309 10.58 -3.88 11.23
C ALA A 309 10.19 -4.87 12.35
N MET A 310 8.90 -5.10 12.56
CA MET A 310 8.40 -6.02 13.57
C MET A 310 8.99 -7.43 13.40
N GLU A 311 9.46 -8.01 14.49
CA GLU A 311 9.97 -9.38 14.50
C GLU A 311 8.81 -10.40 14.31
N PRO A 312 9.07 -11.59 13.75
CA PRO A 312 8.04 -12.62 13.54
C PRO A 312 7.22 -12.94 14.78
N SER A 313 7.85 -12.96 15.97
CA SER A 313 7.17 -13.14 17.26
C SER A 313 6.21 -11.99 17.58
N GLY A 314 6.56 -10.76 17.17
CA GLY A 314 5.70 -9.58 17.28
C GLY A 314 4.49 -9.68 16.39
N VAL A 315 4.68 -10.06 15.11
CA VAL A 315 3.60 -10.30 14.16
C VAL A 315 2.65 -11.36 14.70
N ALA A 316 3.16 -12.50 15.15
CA ALA A 316 2.35 -13.56 15.72
C ALA A 316 1.56 -13.13 16.98
N ARG A 317 2.14 -12.26 17.83
CA ARG A 317 1.40 -11.67 18.96
C ARG A 317 0.28 -10.76 18.50
N CYS A 318 0.50 -9.92 17.49
CA CYS A 318 -0.53 -9.06 16.92
C CYS A 318 -1.68 -9.84 16.31
N ASP A 319 -1.38 -10.87 15.54
CA ASP A 319 -2.39 -11.76 14.97
C ASP A 319 -3.18 -12.47 16.07
N SER A 320 -2.49 -13.00 17.11
CA SER A 320 -3.14 -13.66 18.24
C SER A 320 -4.05 -12.70 19.01
N ALA A 321 -3.60 -11.46 19.27
CA ALA A 321 -4.40 -10.45 19.96
C ALA A 321 -5.64 -10.06 19.14
N TYR A 322 -5.48 -9.88 17.83
CA TYR A 322 -6.59 -9.59 16.94
C TYR A 322 -7.56 -10.76 16.83
N GLN A 323 -7.07 -12.00 16.69
CA GLN A 323 -7.91 -13.20 16.69
C GLN A 323 -8.67 -13.37 18.03
N ALA A 324 -8.06 -13.02 19.17
CA ALA A 324 -8.74 -13.02 20.45
C ALA A 324 -9.86 -11.96 20.55
N LEU A 325 -9.67 -10.81 19.89
CA LEU A 325 -10.70 -9.77 19.78
C LEU A 325 -11.91 -10.25 18.96
N ILE A 326 -11.65 -10.75 17.72
CA ILE A 326 -12.71 -11.08 16.77
C ILE A 326 -13.47 -12.37 17.09
N LYS A 327 -12.85 -13.34 17.81
CA LYS A 327 -13.52 -14.57 18.26
C LYS A 327 -14.54 -14.37 19.38
N ARG A 328 -14.58 -13.21 20.00
CA ARG A 328 -15.52 -12.87 21.08
C ARG A 328 -16.82 -12.21 20.59
N GLY A 329 -16.99 -12.08 19.29
CA GLY A 329 -18.27 -11.72 18.68
C GLY A 329 -19.33 -12.77 18.98
N PRO A 330 -20.61 -12.36 19.12
CA PRO A 330 -21.69 -13.28 19.41
C PRO A 330 -21.86 -14.35 18.37
#